data_a823c92ed347c33621eca05431c5d633
#
_entry.id   a823c92ed347c33621eca05431c5d633
#
_cell.length_a   1.000
_cell.length_b   1.000
_cell.length_c   1.000
_cell.angle_alpha   90.00
_cell.angle_beta   90.00
_cell.angle_gamma   90.00
#
_symmetry.space_group_name_H-M   'P 1'
#
loop_
_entity.id
_entity.type
_entity.pdbx_description
1 polymer ?
#
loop_
_entity_poly.entity_id
_entity_poly.type
_entity_poly.pdbx_seq_one_letter_code
_entity_poly.pdbx_strand_id
1 'polypeptide(L)'
;MTLRIVHHQGIIHRDIKPGNLLWTEDRQMVKISDFGVSHFSQSLRRSETGPNYVAPPDDCTDDPALVDERELSKRAGTPPFFAPELLYEYVEVAKSSPSGGLFSSSKEGRSSSTVHLPPAKTERPPITKAIDVWALGITLYCLLFGRVPFQFGDGKEFAMYVDIANTDWGVEGTMGYDQIPTGGRHPDKLDHEGAIIIKILDGMLQKDARLRSSLQQVKVSIVSRVCILKFADVHRSTEP
;
A
#
# COMPACT_ATOMS: atom_id res chain seq x y z
N MET A 1 2.11 -17.17 4.17
CA MET A 1 2.29 -15.85 3.55
C MET A 1 3.49 -15.17 4.21
N THR A 2 4.57 -15.00 3.49
CA THR A 2 5.91 -14.62 3.98
C THR A 2 5.92 -13.26 4.70
N LEU A 3 5.24 -12.23 4.16
CA LEU A 3 5.21 -10.90 4.78
C LEU A 3 4.62 -10.89 6.20
N ARG A 4 3.66 -11.78 6.49
CA ARG A 4 3.14 -11.91 7.85
C ARG A 4 4.19 -12.42 8.84
N ILE A 5 5.08 -13.31 8.40
CA ILE A 5 6.19 -13.80 9.22
C ILE A 5 7.16 -12.65 9.52
N VAL A 6 7.48 -11.82 8.50
CA VAL A 6 8.32 -10.64 8.64
C VAL A 6 7.74 -9.68 9.69
N HIS A 7 6.45 -9.34 9.60
CA HIS A 7 5.78 -8.48 10.58
C HIS A 7 5.74 -9.11 11.98
N HIS A 8 5.54 -10.43 12.07
CA HIS A 8 5.54 -11.13 13.37
C HIS A 8 6.91 -11.04 14.07
N GLN A 9 7.98 -10.94 13.31
CA GLN A 9 9.32 -10.69 13.85
C GLN A 9 9.58 -9.20 14.20
N GLY A 10 8.59 -8.34 14.06
CA GLY A 10 8.71 -6.91 14.33
C GLY A 10 9.34 -6.11 13.19
N ILE A 11 9.49 -6.68 12.01
CA ILE A 11 10.14 -6.05 10.86
C ILE A 11 9.09 -5.46 9.94
N ILE A 12 9.27 -4.19 9.56
CA ILE A 12 8.56 -3.50 8.48
C ILE A 12 9.52 -3.43 7.30
N HIS A 13 9.14 -3.99 6.16
CA HIS A 13 10.05 -4.19 5.03
C HIS A 13 10.37 -2.90 4.28
N ARG A 14 9.37 -2.03 4.04
CA ARG A 14 9.45 -0.71 3.43
C ARG A 14 9.75 -0.67 1.92
N ASP A 15 10.09 -1.80 1.28
CA ASP A 15 10.35 -1.88 -0.16
C ASP A 15 9.73 -3.15 -0.81
N ILE A 16 8.46 -3.43 -0.49
CA ILE A 16 7.72 -4.50 -1.15
C ILE A 16 7.42 -4.07 -2.58
N LYS A 17 7.95 -4.82 -3.56
CA LYS A 17 7.75 -4.61 -5.00
C LYS A 17 7.97 -5.92 -5.77
N PRO A 18 7.54 -6.04 -7.03
CA PRO A 18 7.72 -7.27 -7.82
C PRO A 18 9.17 -7.77 -7.84
N GLY A 19 10.16 -6.85 -7.97
CA GLY A 19 11.59 -7.22 -8.02
C GLY A 19 12.14 -7.84 -6.73
N ASN A 20 11.46 -7.63 -5.59
CA ASN A 20 11.86 -8.18 -4.29
C ASN A 20 11.06 -9.44 -3.90
N LEU A 21 10.22 -9.95 -4.81
CA LEU A 21 9.48 -11.20 -4.63
C LEU A 21 10.10 -12.30 -5.48
N LEU A 22 10.71 -13.26 -4.84
CA LEU A 22 11.43 -14.33 -5.49
C LEU A 22 10.68 -15.66 -5.36
N TRP A 23 10.50 -16.37 -6.47
CA TRP A 23 9.99 -17.74 -6.46
C TRP A 23 11.06 -18.71 -5.97
N THR A 24 10.64 -19.72 -5.22
CA THR A 24 11.50 -20.91 -5.00
C THR A 24 11.66 -21.68 -6.32
N GLU A 25 12.71 -22.51 -6.43
CA GLU A 25 12.97 -23.31 -7.64
C GLU A 25 11.78 -24.19 -8.04
N ASP A 26 11.10 -24.77 -7.05
CA ASP A 26 9.91 -25.58 -7.23
C ASP A 26 8.65 -24.75 -7.51
N ARG A 27 8.75 -23.41 -7.51
CA ARG A 27 7.66 -22.46 -7.69
C ARG A 27 6.47 -22.63 -6.71
N GLN A 28 6.72 -23.28 -5.56
CA GLN A 28 5.68 -23.50 -4.56
C GLN A 28 5.54 -22.34 -3.56
N MET A 29 6.62 -21.57 -3.39
CA MET A 29 6.63 -20.46 -2.42
C MET A 29 7.22 -19.19 -3.02
N VAL A 30 6.77 -18.06 -2.47
CA VAL A 30 7.36 -16.75 -2.71
C VAL A 30 8.13 -16.32 -1.47
N LYS A 31 9.38 -15.95 -1.65
CA LYS A 31 10.25 -15.35 -0.63
C LYS A 31 10.35 -13.85 -0.87
N ILE A 32 10.51 -13.10 0.21
CA ILE A 32 10.80 -11.67 0.17
C ILE A 32 12.31 -11.52 0.34
N SER A 33 12.91 -10.67 -0.47
CA SER A 33 14.35 -10.34 -0.47
C SER A 33 14.56 -8.84 -0.29
N ASP A 34 15.81 -8.45 -0.07
CA ASP A 34 16.24 -7.06 0.04
C ASP A 34 15.66 -6.30 1.24
N PHE A 35 16.22 -6.59 2.40
CA PHE A 35 15.91 -5.93 3.67
C PHE A 35 16.76 -4.67 3.92
N GLY A 36 17.45 -4.14 2.91
CA GLY A 36 18.40 -3.02 3.04
C GLY A 36 17.80 -1.72 3.59
N VAL A 37 16.49 -1.54 3.47
CA VAL A 37 15.77 -0.36 4.01
C VAL A 37 14.73 -0.73 5.05
N SER A 38 14.71 -1.98 5.49
CA SER A 38 13.74 -2.44 6.48
C SER A 38 13.96 -1.79 7.84
N HIS A 39 12.89 -1.73 8.63
CA HIS A 39 12.90 -1.17 9.97
C HIS A 39 12.43 -2.20 10.98
N PHE A 40 13.18 -2.34 12.07
CA PHE A 40 12.76 -3.15 13.21
C PHE A 40 11.99 -2.30 14.21
N SER A 41 10.78 -2.70 14.54
CA SER A 41 9.94 -2.04 15.53
C SER A 41 9.68 -2.98 16.70
N GLN A 42 10.21 -2.62 17.85
CA GLN A 42 10.01 -3.38 19.09
C GLN A 42 8.55 -3.32 19.55
N SER A 43 7.87 -2.19 19.34
CA SER A 43 6.45 -2.03 19.63
C SER A 43 5.59 -2.94 18.74
N LEU A 44 5.91 -3.05 17.46
CA LEU A 44 5.26 -4.00 16.54
C LEU A 44 5.49 -5.45 17.00
N ARG A 45 6.73 -5.82 17.32
CA ARG A 45 7.05 -7.18 17.78
C ARG A 45 6.26 -7.58 19.02
N ARG A 46 6.19 -6.69 20.01
CA ARG A 46 5.38 -6.91 21.23
C ARG A 46 3.89 -7.09 20.93
N SER A 47 3.34 -6.28 20.01
CA SER A 47 1.93 -6.36 19.63
C SER A 47 1.58 -7.66 18.88
N GLU A 48 2.52 -8.21 18.12
CA GLU A 48 2.31 -9.44 17.34
C GLU A 48 2.54 -10.72 18.16
N THR A 49 3.47 -10.68 19.13
CA THR A 49 3.85 -11.86 19.93
C THR A 49 3.08 -11.97 21.27
N GLY A 50 2.42 -10.88 21.69
CA GLY A 50 1.64 -10.85 22.93
C GLY A 50 2.46 -10.54 24.19
N PRO A 51 1.78 -10.42 25.36
CA PRO A 51 2.38 -9.91 26.59
C PRO A 51 3.43 -10.87 27.23
N ASN A 52 3.44 -12.12 26.84
CA ASN A 52 4.35 -13.14 27.37
C ASN A 52 5.62 -13.31 26.53
N TYR A 53 5.87 -12.41 25.59
CA TYR A 53 7.10 -12.47 24.79
C TYR A 53 8.33 -12.19 25.67
N VAL A 54 9.22 -13.17 25.72
CA VAL A 54 10.56 -13.05 26.32
C VAL A 54 11.53 -12.91 25.16
N ALA A 55 12.27 -11.79 25.10
CA ALA A 55 13.30 -11.59 24.09
C ALA A 55 14.38 -12.67 24.25
N PRO A 56 14.89 -13.25 23.13
CA PRO A 56 16.03 -14.16 23.21
C PRO A 56 17.25 -13.42 23.79
N PRO A 57 18.13 -14.13 24.52
CA PRO A 57 19.29 -13.49 25.17
C PRO A 57 20.29 -12.85 24.21
N ASP A 58 20.29 -13.25 22.94
CA ASP A 58 21.14 -12.69 21.86
C ASP A 58 20.41 -11.64 21.02
N ASP A 59 19.31 -11.07 21.55
CA ASP A 59 18.55 -10.04 20.82
C ASP A 59 19.37 -8.74 20.81
N CYS A 60 20.05 -8.50 19.69
CA CYS A 60 20.83 -7.26 19.43
C CYS A 60 19.94 -6.00 19.31
N THR A 61 18.73 -6.03 19.84
CA THR A 61 17.76 -4.92 19.85
C THR A 61 18.13 -3.79 20.82
N ASP A 62 19.25 -3.90 21.53
CA ASP A 62 19.77 -2.83 22.38
C ASP A 62 20.48 -1.71 21.58
N ASP A 63 20.61 -1.86 20.25
CA ASP A 63 21.12 -0.77 19.40
C ASP A 63 20.03 0.32 19.23
N PRO A 64 20.19 1.50 19.84
CA PRO A 64 19.22 2.60 19.73
C PRO A 64 18.95 3.02 18.28
N ALA A 65 19.91 2.81 17.36
CA ALA A 65 19.77 3.13 15.95
C ALA A 65 18.77 2.22 15.22
N LEU A 66 18.56 0.98 15.69
CA LEU A 66 17.62 0.04 15.12
C LEU A 66 16.18 0.26 15.63
N VAL A 67 15.99 1.03 16.71
CA VAL A 67 14.70 1.18 17.41
C VAL A 67 14.13 2.59 17.29
N ASP A 68 14.80 3.51 16.59
CA ASP A 68 14.29 4.87 16.43
C ASP A 68 13.09 4.91 15.49
N GLU A 69 11.87 4.98 16.05
CA GLU A 69 10.62 5.11 15.28
C GLU A 69 10.60 6.35 14.36
N ARG A 70 11.48 7.33 14.59
CA ARG A 70 11.67 8.47 13.67
C ARG A 70 12.24 8.02 12.33
N GLU A 71 13.06 6.98 12.32
CA GLU A 71 13.57 6.39 11.07
C GLU A 71 12.47 5.80 10.20
N LEU A 72 11.41 5.27 10.82
CA LEU A 72 10.24 4.76 10.09
C LEU A 72 9.54 5.87 9.30
N SER A 73 9.66 7.11 9.76
CA SER A 73 9.06 8.26 9.10
C SER A 73 9.86 8.78 7.91
N LYS A 74 11.11 8.35 7.73
CA LYS A 74 11.88 8.69 6.54
C LYS A 74 11.37 7.91 5.35
N ARG A 75 11.23 8.59 4.21
CA ARG A 75 10.91 7.95 2.95
C ARG A 75 12.08 7.07 2.53
N ALA A 76 11.86 5.77 2.53
CA ALA A 76 12.83 4.78 2.07
C ALA A 76 12.10 3.70 1.27
N GLY A 77 12.75 3.17 0.25
CA GLY A 77 12.16 2.24 -0.69
C GLY A 77 11.94 2.85 -2.08
N THR A 78 11.04 2.27 -2.86
CA THR A 78 10.80 2.60 -4.27
C THR A 78 9.57 3.53 -4.40
N PRO A 79 9.72 4.77 -4.92
CA PRO A 79 8.70 5.81 -4.88
C PRO A 79 7.28 5.42 -5.33
N PRO A 80 7.03 4.72 -6.46
CA PRO A 80 5.69 4.33 -6.88
C PRO A 80 4.93 3.42 -5.89
N PHE A 81 5.64 2.83 -4.92
CA PHE A 81 5.10 1.93 -3.90
C PHE A 81 4.88 2.61 -2.55
N PHE A 82 5.18 3.90 -2.42
CA PHE A 82 4.99 4.63 -1.18
C PHE A 82 3.52 4.72 -0.79
N ALA A 83 3.25 4.47 0.47
CA ALA A 83 1.92 4.65 1.04
C ALA A 83 1.59 6.14 1.27
N PRO A 84 0.31 6.55 1.18
CA PRO A 84 -0.10 7.95 1.34
C PRO A 84 0.38 8.61 2.64
N GLU A 85 0.43 7.86 3.74
CA GLU A 85 0.91 8.37 5.03
C GLU A 85 2.39 8.75 5.05
N LEU A 86 3.19 8.20 4.13
CA LEU A 86 4.58 8.64 3.90
C LEU A 86 4.65 9.96 3.13
N LEU A 87 3.55 10.34 2.50
CA LEU A 87 3.40 11.48 1.61
C LEU A 87 2.39 12.51 2.13
N TYR A 88 2.12 12.53 3.46
CA TYR A 88 1.12 13.38 4.08
C TYR A 88 1.29 14.87 3.76
N GLU A 89 2.53 15.35 3.56
CA GLU A 89 2.85 16.72 3.17
C GLU A 89 2.18 17.12 1.84
N TYR A 90 1.98 16.17 0.93
CA TYR A 90 1.35 16.40 -0.38
C TYR A 90 -0.17 16.42 -0.33
N VAL A 91 -0.77 15.84 0.73
CA VAL A 91 -2.21 15.94 1.00
C VAL A 91 -2.59 17.39 1.30
N GLU A 92 -1.76 18.12 2.03
CA GLU A 92 -2.00 19.51 2.40
C GLU A 92 -1.88 20.46 1.21
N VAL A 93 -0.95 20.22 0.31
CA VAL A 93 -0.78 21.03 -0.91
C VAL A 93 -2.05 21.03 -1.76
N ALA A 94 -2.72 19.88 -1.90
CA ALA A 94 -3.96 19.78 -2.65
C ALA A 94 -5.14 20.51 -1.99
N LYS A 95 -5.15 20.58 -0.65
CA LYS A 95 -6.20 21.31 0.13
C LYS A 95 -5.98 22.82 0.15
N SER A 96 -4.76 23.29 0.01
CA SER A 96 -4.39 24.70 0.05
C SER A 96 -4.43 25.40 -1.33
N SER A 97 -4.56 24.64 -2.42
CA SER A 97 -4.70 25.21 -3.76
C SER A 97 -6.15 25.66 -3.96
N PRO A 98 -6.42 26.97 -4.20
CA PRO A 98 -7.75 27.40 -4.62
C PRO A 98 -8.09 26.72 -5.93
N SER A 99 -9.29 26.16 -6.01
CA SER A 99 -9.84 25.51 -7.19
C SER A 99 -9.54 26.27 -8.48
N GLY A 100 -8.83 25.64 -9.39
CA GLY A 100 -8.85 25.95 -10.81
C GLY A 100 -7.98 27.11 -11.24
N GLY A 101 -6.89 26.83 -11.91
CA GLY A 101 -6.19 27.84 -12.69
C GLY A 101 -4.78 27.44 -13.09
N LEU A 102 -4.64 26.99 -14.32
CA LEU A 102 -3.40 26.84 -15.05
C LEU A 102 -2.43 28.00 -14.78
N PHE A 103 -1.17 27.67 -14.75
CA PHE A 103 -0.08 28.61 -14.95
C PHE A 103 -0.40 29.61 -16.07
N SER A 104 -0.73 30.83 -15.71
CA SER A 104 -0.67 31.97 -16.59
C SER A 104 0.29 33.00 -15.99
N SER A 105 1.41 33.17 -16.67
CA SER A 105 2.39 34.21 -16.43
C SER A 105 1.74 35.58 -16.69
N SER A 106 1.64 36.43 -15.67
CA SER A 106 1.60 37.90 -15.90
C SER A 106 2.04 38.61 -14.60
N LYS A 107 2.93 39.56 -14.84
CA LYS A 107 3.50 40.51 -13.87
C LYS A 107 2.45 41.45 -13.27
N GLU A 108 2.87 41.98 -12.13
CA GLU A 108 2.57 43.29 -11.50
C GLU A 108 1.66 43.31 -10.26
N GLY A 109 2.30 43.50 -9.16
CA GLY A 109 2.23 44.48 -8.11
C GLY A 109 0.88 44.87 -7.48
N ARG A 110 0.67 44.46 -6.21
CA ARG A 110 0.33 45.37 -5.12
C ARG A 110 0.25 44.63 -3.78
N SER A 111 0.94 45.21 -2.81
CA SER A 111 0.92 44.88 -1.40
C SER A 111 -0.51 44.85 -0.83
N SER A 112 -0.89 43.70 -0.27
CA SER A 112 -1.95 43.62 0.72
C SER A 112 -1.49 42.60 1.78
N SER A 113 -1.22 43.09 2.97
CA SER A 113 -0.83 42.30 4.14
C SER A 113 -2.02 41.46 4.58
N THR A 114 -2.19 40.31 3.97
CA THR A 114 -3.04 39.26 4.52
C THR A 114 -2.21 38.48 5.52
N VAL A 115 -2.56 38.60 6.79
CA VAL A 115 -2.01 37.75 7.85
C VAL A 115 -2.42 36.32 7.50
N HIS A 116 -1.50 35.58 6.86
CA HIS A 116 -1.59 34.14 6.75
C HIS A 116 -1.46 33.57 8.16
N LEU A 117 -2.58 33.21 8.78
CA LEU A 117 -2.52 32.21 9.85
C LEU A 117 -1.84 30.97 9.24
N PRO A 118 -0.79 30.43 9.89
CA PRO A 118 -0.23 29.16 9.45
C PRO A 118 -1.38 28.13 9.46
N PRO A 119 -1.50 27.28 8.42
CA PRO A 119 -2.48 26.20 8.43
C PRO A 119 -2.29 25.41 9.71
N ALA A 120 -3.40 25.07 10.38
CA ALA A 120 -3.36 24.20 11.56
C ALA A 120 -2.50 22.98 11.18
N LYS A 121 -1.41 22.75 11.93
CA LYS A 121 -0.52 21.61 11.69
C LYS A 121 -1.36 20.36 11.80
N THR A 122 -1.76 19.79 10.67
CA THR A 122 -2.36 18.48 10.68
C THR A 122 -1.33 17.51 11.25
N GLU A 123 -1.70 16.80 12.30
CA GLU A 123 -0.81 15.84 12.92
C GLU A 123 -0.43 14.79 11.88
N ARG A 124 0.87 14.49 11.80
CA ARG A 124 1.39 13.48 10.91
C ARG A 124 0.73 12.14 11.22
N PRO A 125 0.13 11.45 10.22
CA PRO A 125 -0.44 10.14 10.47
C PRO A 125 0.63 9.16 10.95
N PRO A 126 0.29 8.27 11.89
CA PRO A 126 1.25 7.27 12.37
C PRO A 126 1.64 6.32 11.24
N ILE A 127 2.94 6.10 11.09
CA ILE A 127 3.47 5.14 10.13
C ILE A 127 3.58 3.79 10.81
N THR A 128 2.98 2.77 10.21
CA THR A 128 2.89 1.43 10.76
C THR A 128 3.21 0.38 9.69
N LYS A 129 3.16 -0.90 10.03
CA LYS A 129 3.25 -2.01 9.06
C LYS A 129 2.23 -1.94 7.92
N ALA A 130 1.22 -1.08 8.02
CA ALA A 130 0.23 -0.87 6.96
C ALA A 130 0.84 -0.32 5.67
N ILE A 131 2.02 0.33 5.72
CA ILE A 131 2.75 0.76 4.53
C ILE A 131 3.15 -0.41 3.64
N ASP A 132 3.53 -1.55 4.24
CA ASP A 132 3.86 -2.77 3.49
C ASP A 132 2.63 -3.41 2.84
N VAL A 133 1.45 -3.27 3.47
CA VAL A 133 0.18 -3.76 2.89
C VAL A 133 -0.20 -2.93 1.67
N TRP A 134 -0.02 -1.61 1.72
CA TRP A 134 -0.19 -0.75 0.56
C TRP A 134 0.77 -1.14 -0.57
N ALA A 135 2.08 -1.26 -0.27
CA ALA A 135 3.09 -1.64 -1.24
C ALA A 135 2.83 -3.02 -1.86
N LEU A 136 2.30 -3.98 -1.07
CA LEU A 136 1.84 -5.28 -1.57
C LEU A 136 0.63 -5.13 -2.49
N GLY A 137 -0.29 -4.20 -2.20
CA GLY A 137 -1.42 -3.86 -3.08
C GLY A 137 -0.96 -3.30 -4.42
N ILE A 138 -0.02 -2.33 -4.40
CA ILE A 138 0.61 -1.80 -5.63
C ILE A 138 1.33 -2.93 -6.40
N THR A 139 2.04 -3.81 -5.70
CA THR A 139 2.70 -4.98 -6.29
C THR A 139 1.70 -5.90 -6.98
N LEU A 140 0.60 -6.23 -6.33
CA LEU A 140 -0.47 -7.04 -6.93
C LEU A 140 -1.07 -6.34 -8.16
N TYR A 141 -1.30 -5.04 -8.08
CA TYR A 141 -1.75 -4.24 -9.23
C TYR A 141 -0.77 -4.36 -10.41
N CYS A 142 0.55 -4.22 -10.16
CA CYS A 142 1.57 -4.37 -11.19
C CYS A 142 1.55 -5.75 -11.85
N LEU A 143 1.35 -6.82 -11.08
CA LEU A 143 1.28 -8.19 -11.61
C LEU A 143 0.03 -8.43 -12.47
N LEU A 144 -1.07 -7.73 -12.17
CA LEU A 144 -2.34 -7.88 -12.88
C LEU A 144 -2.44 -6.99 -14.13
N PHE A 145 -1.91 -5.76 -14.07
CA PHE A 145 -2.08 -4.75 -15.12
C PHE A 145 -0.78 -4.38 -15.85
N GLY A 146 0.37 -4.97 -15.48
CA GLY A 146 1.67 -4.72 -16.12
C GLY A 146 2.26 -3.33 -15.86
N ARG A 147 1.65 -2.51 -15.00
CA ARG A 147 2.06 -1.14 -14.68
C ARG A 147 1.69 -0.75 -13.26
N VAL A 148 2.27 0.33 -12.75
CA VAL A 148 1.84 0.95 -11.48
C VAL A 148 0.56 1.76 -11.68
N PRO A 149 -0.33 1.87 -10.67
CA PRO A 149 -1.56 2.67 -10.77
C PRO A 149 -1.29 4.18 -10.83
N PHE A 150 -0.23 4.65 -10.18
CA PHE A 150 0.19 6.05 -10.16
C PHE A 150 1.51 6.17 -10.90
N GLN A 151 1.52 6.91 -12.01
CA GLN A 151 2.67 7.01 -12.90
C GLN A 151 3.33 8.40 -12.80
N PHE A 152 4.59 8.47 -13.20
CA PHE A 152 5.29 9.74 -13.36
C PHE A 152 4.67 10.53 -14.53
N GLY A 153 3.80 11.49 -14.23
CA GLY A 153 3.36 12.47 -15.22
C GLY A 153 4.53 13.40 -15.56
N ASP A 154 4.83 13.59 -16.86
CA ASP A 154 5.88 14.49 -17.37
C ASP A 154 7.26 14.37 -16.68
N GLY A 155 7.61 13.18 -16.15
CA GLY A 155 8.86 12.92 -15.46
C GLY A 155 9.00 13.60 -14.09
N LYS A 156 7.92 14.11 -13.51
CA LYS A 156 7.94 14.81 -12.22
C LYS A 156 7.45 13.90 -11.10
N GLU A 157 8.37 13.46 -10.29
CA GLU A 157 8.11 12.65 -9.09
C GLU A 157 7.10 13.33 -8.14
N PHE A 158 7.14 14.65 -8.04
CA PHE A 158 6.19 15.44 -7.25
C PHE A 158 4.72 15.20 -7.65
N ALA A 159 4.41 15.19 -8.95
CA ALA A 159 3.04 14.97 -9.43
C ALA A 159 2.53 13.59 -9.02
N MET A 160 3.36 12.55 -9.15
CA MET A 160 3.03 11.20 -8.69
C MET A 160 2.76 11.16 -7.17
N TYR A 161 3.53 11.86 -6.35
CA TYR A 161 3.27 11.92 -4.91
C TYR A 161 1.94 12.58 -4.57
N VAL A 162 1.59 13.65 -5.28
CA VAL A 162 0.28 14.30 -5.15
C VAL A 162 -0.83 13.32 -5.54
N ASP A 163 -0.66 12.57 -6.62
CA ASP A 163 -1.63 11.57 -7.09
C ASP A 163 -1.76 10.40 -6.08
N ILE A 164 -0.64 9.85 -5.60
CA ILE A 164 -0.67 8.81 -4.55
C ILE A 164 -1.42 9.31 -3.31
N ALA A 165 -1.23 10.57 -2.93
CA ALA A 165 -1.86 11.12 -1.74
C ALA A 165 -3.36 11.41 -1.92
N ASN A 166 -3.79 11.88 -3.11
CA ASN A 166 -5.11 12.49 -3.29
C ASN A 166 -6.00 11.83 -4.35
N THR A 167 -5.41 11.21 -5.40
CA THR A 167 -6.17 10.66 -6.52
C THR A 167 -6.48 9.19 -6.30
N ASP A 168 -7.69 8.74 -6.62
CA ASP A 168 -8.04 7.32 -6.54
C ASP A 168 -7.37 6.53 -7.68
N TRP A 169 -7.14 5.23 -7.46
CA TRP A 169 -6.54 4.36 -8.48
C TRP A 169 -7.58 3.88 -9.49
N GLY A 170 -7.17 3.81 -10.75
CA GLY A 170 -8.00 3.36 -11.84
C GLY A 170 -7.96 1.84 -12.03
N VAL A 171 -8.98 1.30 -12.72
CA VAL A 171 -9.09 -0.11 -13.10
C VAL A 171 -9.42 -0.21 -14.59
N GLU A 172 -8.70 -1.06 -15.30
CA GLU A 172 -9.03 -1.44 -16.68
C GLU A 172 -10.16 -2.47 -16.72
N GLY A 173 -10.83 -2.60 -17.84
CA GLY A 173 -11.94 -3.55 -18.00
C GLY A 173 -11.55 -5.01 -17.82
N THR A 174 -10.27 -5.34 -18.08
CA THR A 174 -9.71 -6.68 -17.95
C THR A 174 -8.36 -6.66 -17.25
N MET A 175 -7.91 -7.80 -16.73
CA MET A 175 -6.62 -7.99 -16.08
C MET A 175 -5.97 -9.33 -16.44
N GLY A 176 -4.65 -9.39 -16.25
CA GLY A 176 -3.85 -10.59 -16.53
C GLY A 176 -3.72 -10.91 -18.00
N TYR A 177 -2.94 -11.95 -18.28
CA TYR A 177 -2.74 -12.46 -19.64
C TYR A 177 -4.03 -13.02 -20.24
N ASP A 178 -4.86 -13.66 -19.40
CA ASP A 178 -6.11 -14.31 -19.80
C ASP A 178 -7.28 -13.33 -19.95
N GLN A 179 -7.03 -12.00 -19.85
CA GLN A 179 -8.00 -10.93 -20.02
C GLN A 179 -9.26 -11.10 -19.15
N ILE A 180 -9.06 -11.48 -17.88
CA ILE A 180 -10.14 -11.70 -16.92
C ILE A 180 -10.91 -10.38 -16.70
N PRO A 181 -12.23 -10.35 -16.87
CA PRO A 181 -13.04 -9.14 -16.62
C PRO A 181 -12.92 -8.68 -15.16
N THR A 182 -12.71 -7.38 -14.94
CA THR A 182 -12.58 -6.80 -13.59
C THR A 182 -13.93 -6.43 -12.97
N GLY A 183 -14.94 -6.16 -13.79
CA GLY A 183 -16.21 -5.57 -13.34
C GLY A 183 -16.10 -4.08 -12.99
N GLY A 184 -14.95 -3.43 -13.32
CA GLY A 184 -14.69 -2.03 -13.01
C GLY A 184 -14.17 -1.81 -11.58
N ARG A 185 -14.00 -0.53 -11.19
CA ARG A 185 -13.43 -0.12 -9.90
C ARG A 185 -14.30 -0.53 -8.70
N HIS A 186 -15.61 -0.52 -8.88
CA HIS A 186 -16.59 -0.88 -7.84
C HIS A 186 -17.59 -1.88 -8.44
N PRO A 187 -17.22 -3.17 -8.53
CA PRO A 187 -18.11 -4.17 -9.11
C PRO A 187 -19.34 -4.36 -8.23
N ASP A 188 -20.54 -4.29 -8.85
CA ASP A 188 -21.81 -4.45 -8.15
C ASP A 188 -22.00 -5.85 -7.55
N LYS A 189 -21.43 -6.85 -8.24
CA LYS A 189 -21.49 -8.25 -7.82
C LYS A 189 -20.09 -8.83 -7.69
N LEU A 190 -19.91 -9.69 -6.70
CA LEU A 190 -18.66 -10.42 -6.47
C LEU A 190 -18.82 -11.89 -6.87
N ASP A 191 -19.36 -12.10 -8.07
CA ASP A 191 -19.73 -13.41 -8.61
C ASP A 191 -18.69 -14.00 -9.57
N HIS A 192 -17.62 -13.24 -9.87
CA HIS A 192 -16.51 -13.70 -10.69
C HIS A 192 -15.16 -13.32 -10.08
N GLU A 193 -14.12 -14.05 -10.50
CA GLU A 193 -12.77 -13.94 -9.94
C GLU A 193 -12.22 -12.52 -10.00
N GLY A 194 -12.39 -11.84 -11.13
CA GLY A 194 -11.88 -10.49 -11.32
C GLY A 194 -12.48 -9.49 -10.33
N ALA A 195 -13.80 -9.51 -10.12
CA ALA A 195 -14.46 -8.64 -9.16
C ALA A 195 -13.96 -8.89 -7.73
N ILE A 196 -13.69 -10.15 -7.38
CA ILE A 196 -13.11 -10.52 -6.07
C ILE A 196 -11.72 -9.94 -5.90
N ILE A 197 -10.87 -10.04 -6.92
CA ILE A 197 -9.51 -9.51 -6.89
C ILE A 197 -9.53 -7.98 -6.77
N ILE A 198 -10.41 -7.29 -7.53
CA ILE A 198 -10.57 -5.83 -7.40
C ILE A 198 -11.00 -5.45 -5.98
N LYS A 199 -11.91 -6.20 -5.37
CA LYS A 199 -12.33 -5.93 -3.98
C LYS A 199 -11.21 -6.13 -2.95
N ILE A 200 -10.32 -7.09 -3.18
CA ILE A 200 -9.13 -7.30 -2.36
C ILE A 200 -8.16 -6.11 -2.51
N LEU A 201 -7.89 -5.70 -3.77
CA LEU A 201 -7.08 -4.52 -4.06
C LEU A 201 -7.66 -3.26 -3.41
N ASP A 202 -8.98 -3.07 -3.47
CA ASP A 202 -9.67 -1.96 -2.83
C ASP A 202 -9.41 -1.89 -1.32
N GLY A 203 -9.44 -3.03 -0.65
CA GLY A 203 -9.10 -3.10 0.77
C GLY A 203 -7.64 -2.81 1.08
N MET A 204 -6.72 -3.21 0.18
CA MET A 204 -5.28 -2.97 0.36
C MET A 204 -4.86 -1.55 0.01
N LEU A 205 -5.52 -0.91 -0.95
CA LEU A 205 -5.21 0.42 -1.46
C LEU A 205 -6.11 1.52 -0.86
N GLN A 206 -6.53 1.35 0.41
CA GLN A 206 -7.19 2.39 1.17
C GLN A 206 -6.20 3.50 1.55
N LYS A 207 -6.55 4.76 1.22
CA LYS A 207 -5.70 5.91 1.52
C LYS A 207 -5.49 6.09 3.03
N ASP A 208 -6.55 5.95 3.81
CA ASP A 208 -6.45 5.94 5.27
C ASP A 208 -5.90 4.59 5.74
N ALA A 209 -4.71 4.61 6.33
CA ALA A 209 -4.04 3.41 6.84
C ALA A 209 -4.89 2.64 7.87
N ARG A 210 -5.80 3.33 8.60
CA ARG A 210 -6.68 2.73 9.61
C ARG A 210 -7.80 1.91 8.99
N LEU A 211 -8.22 2.25 7.76
CA LEU A 211 -9.26 1.56 7.00
C LEU A 211 -8.67 0.47 6.10
N ARG A 212 -7.35 0.49 5.93
CA ARG A 212 -6.63 -0.48 5.09
C ARG A 212 -6.70 -1.88 5.66
N SER A 213 -6.98 -2.86 4.80
CA SER A 213 -7.04 -4.27 5.20
C SER A 213 -5.72 -4.74 5.82
N SER A 214 -5.80 -5.48 6.91
CA SER A 214 -4.66 -6.21 7.46
C SER A 214 -4.30 -7.41 6.59
N LEU A 215 -3.07 -7.92 6.69
CA LEU A 215 -2.65 -9.15 5.98
C LEU A 215 -3.52 -10.36 6.34
N GLN A 216 -4.08 -10.40 7.55
CA GLN A 216 -5.00 -11.46 7.96
C GLN A 216 -6.33 -11.35 7.22
N GLN A 217 -6.89 -10.15 7.10
CA GLN A 217 -8.12 -9.91 6.33
C GLN A 217 -7.93 -10.23 4.85
N VAL A 218 -6.81 -9.81 4.25
CA VAL A 218 -6.44 -10.17 2.87
C VAL A 218 -6.41 -11.69 2.69
N LYS A 219 -5.73 -12.43 3.60
CA LYS A 219 -5.66 -13.89 3.56
C LYS A 219 -7.06 -14.53 3.64
N VAL A 220 -7.89 -14.09 4.60
CA VAL A 220 -9.25 -14.61 4.77
C VAL A 220 -10.09 -14.34 3.54
N SER A 221 -10.00 -13.13 2.97
CA SER A 221 -10.74 -12.77 1.75
C SER A 221 -10.37 -13.65 0.57
N ILE A 222 -9.08 -13.95 0.38
CA ILE A 222 -8.62 -14.84 -0.69
C ILE A 222 -9.17 -16.27 -0.46
N VAL A 223 -8.96 -16.83 0.72
CA VAL A 223 -9.33 -18.22 1.01
C VAL A 223 -10.84 -18.43 0.93
N SER A 224 -11.63 -17.56 1.58
CA SER A 224 -13.09 -17.69 1.61
C SER A 224 -13.71 -17.58 0.22
N ARG A 225 -13.21 -16.66 -0.62
CA ARG A 225 -13.83 -16.35 -1.91
C ARG A 225 -13.37 -17.29 -3.02
N VAL A 226 -12.10 -17.71 -3.02
CA VAL A 226 -11.60 -18.75 -3.94
C VAL A 226 -12.30 -20.09 -3.66
N CYS A 227 -12.55 -20.44 -2.39
CA CYS A 227 -13.33 -21.61 -2.05
C CYS A 227 -14.78 -21.54 -2.59
N ILE A 228 -15.44 -20.37 -2.42
CA ILE A 228 -16.83 -20.18 -2.90
C ILE A 228 -16.93 -20.38 -4.42
N LEU A 229 -16.00 -19.82 -5.20
CA LEU A 229 -16.00 -19.99 -6.66
C LEU A 229 -15.80 -21.45 -7.08
N LYS A 230 -14.87 -22.16 -6.45
CA LYS A 230 -14.66 -23.59 -6.73
C LYS A 230 -15.89 -24.44 -6.42
N PHE A 231 -16.63 -24.11 -5.35
CA PHE A 231 -17.89 -24.80 -5.05
C PHE A 231 -19.01 -24.47 -6.06
N ALA A 232 -19.08 -23.23 -6.54
CA ALA A 232 -20.06 -22.84 -7.56
C ALA A 232 -19.84 -23.53 -8.91
N ASP A 233 -18.58 -23.71 -9.32
CA ASP A 233 -18.22 -24.40 -10.57
C ASP A 233 -18.52 -25.90 -10.51
N VAL A 234 -18.33 -26.54 -9.36
CA VAL A 234 -18.69 -27.97 -9.18
C VAL A 234 -20.20 -28.18 -9.33
N HIS A 235 -21.03 -27.26 -8.83
CA HIS A 235 -22.50 -27.38 -8.98
C HIS A 235 -22.99 -27.06 -10.40
N ARG A 236 -22.31 -26.18 -11.17
CA ARG A 236 -22.64 -25.94 -12.57
C ARG A 236 -22.32 -27.13 -13.49
N SER A 237 -21.32 -27.93 -13.11
CA SER A 237 -20.90 -29.11 -13.89
C SER A 237 -21.75 -30.35 -13.63
N THR A 238 -22.72 -30.30 -12.71
CA THR A 238 -23.57 -31.43 -12.30
C THR A 238 -25.04 -31.27 -12.68
N GLU A 239 -25.43 -30.21 -13.41
CA GLU A 239 -26.74 -30.11 -14.01
C GLU A 239 -26.71 -30.78 -15.41
N PRO A 240 -27.58 -31.78 -15.68
CA PRO A 240 -27.62 -32.55 -16.91
C PRO A 240 -28.15 -31.73 -18.11
#